data_a52e43baa83dca1041f16a7492077a35
#
_entry.id   a52e43baa83dca1041f16a7492077a35
#
_cell.length_a   1.000
_cell.length_b   1.000
_cell.length_c   1.000
_cell.angle_alpha   90.00
_cell.angle_beta   90.00
_cell.angle_gamma   90.00
#
_symmetry.space_group_name_H-M   'P 1'
#
loop_
_entity.id
_entity.type
_entity.pdbx_description
1 polymer ?
#
loop_
_entity_poly.entity_id
_entity_poly.type
_entity_poly.pdbx_seq_one_letter_code
_entity_poly.pdbx_strand_id
1 'polypeptide(L)'
;MKLKPLQIGNLVARIPIIQGGMGIGISLSGLAGAVAKEGGVGVISAAQPGFNEPDFRENTQEANMRALGREIRKAKEISNNGVIGVNIMCALRHYKEYVRCCIENGADLIISGAGLPTLLPELVQGSKIKFAPIVSSLKAIQVLFKLWTRRYHTVSDFVVIEGPMAGVIWASLQKKFKAMIFRIMMRKSSV
;
A
#
# COMPACT_ATOMS: atom_id res chain seq x y z
N MET A 1 12.13 20.70 -15.69
CA MET A 1 10.75 20.71 -15.15
C MET A 1 10.79 20.26 -13.69
N LYS A 2 10.38 21.10 -12.72
CA LYS A 2 10.31 20.67 -11.31
C LYS A 2 8.98 19.96 -11.09
N LEU A 3 9.02 18.67 -10.77
CA LEU A 3 7.82 17.93 -10.36
C LEU A 3 7.36 18.41 -8.99
N LYS A 4 6.04 18.54 -8.80
CA LYS A 4 5.48 18.84 -7.47
C LYS A 4 5.61 17.60 -6.57
N PRO A 5 6.02 17.74 -5.30
CA PRO A 5 6.03 16.63 -4.36
C PRO A 5 4.65 15.95 -4.25
N LEU A 6 4.65 14.65 -4.00
CA LEU A 6 3.45 13.90 -3.68
C LEU A 6 3.18 13.99 -2.18
N GLN A 7 2.01 14.51 -1.82
CA GLN A 7 1.56 14.57 -0.43
C GLN A 7 0.47 13.54 -0.18
N ILE A 8 0.67 12.71 0.85
CA ILE A 8 -0.27 11.68 1.31
C ILE A 8 -0.52 11.93 2.80
N GLY A 9 -1.55 12.70 3.12
CA GLY A 9 -1.76 13.19 4.48
C GLY A 9 -0.55 14.02 4.95
N ASN A 10 0.11 13.56 5.99
CA ASN A 10 1.34 14.17 6.53
C ASN A 10 2.64 13.60 5.90
N LEU A 11 2.57 12.61 5.04
CA LEU A 11 3.72 12.07 4.33
C LEU A 11 4.00 12.90 3.08
N VAL A 12 5.27 13.15 2.81
CA VAL A 12 5.71 13.88 1.61
C VAL A 12 6.79 13.07 0.89
N ALA A 13 6.50 12.64 -0.33
CA ALA A 13 7.50 12.12 -1.24
C ALA A 13 7.96 13.26 -2.17
N ARG A 14 9.24 13.62 -2.09
CA ARG A 14 9.85 14.69 -2.88
C ARG A 14 9.70 14.46 -4.38
N ILE A 15 9.80 13.20 -4.79
CA ILE A 15 9.55 12.73 -6.15
C ILE A 15 8.19 12.01 -6.17
N PRO A 16 7.23 12.43 -7.01
CA PRO A 16 5.88 11.88 -7.04
C PRO A 16 5.82 10.51 -7.75
N ILE A 17 6.63 9.58 -7.31
CA ILE A 17 6.73 8.22 -7.83
C ILE A 17 6.49 7.25 -6.68
N ILE A 18 5.56 6.31 -6.87
CA ILE A 18 5.32 5.18 -5.98
C ILE A 18 5.77 3.92 -6.73
N GLN A 19 6.73 3.20 -6.18
CA GLN A 19 7.17 1.93 -6.72
C GLN A 19 6.08 0.87 -6.58
N GLY A 20 5.90 0.00 -7.57
CA GLY A 20 5.03 -1.16 -7.47
C GLY A 20 5.61 -2.26 -6.58
N GLY A 21 4.79 -2.89 -5.74
CA GLY A 21 5.18 -4.04 -4.94
C GLY A 21 5.22 -5.31 -5.78
N MET A 22 6.40 -5.80 -6.11
CA MET A 22 6.61 -7.02 -6.90
C MET A 22 7.07 -8.17 -5.99
N GLY A 23 6.31 -9.24 -5.96
CA GLY A 23 6.71 -10.52 -5.35
C GLY A 23 7.32 -11.45 -6.42
N ILE A 24 8.01 -12.50 -6.10
CA ILE A 24 8.56 -12.90 -4.79
C ILE A 24 10.03 -12.50 -4.79
N GLY A 25 10.50 -11.90 -3.69
CA GLY A 25 11.91 -11.58 -3.52
C GLY A 25 12.44 -10.36 -4.31
N ILE A 26 11.59 -9.67 -5.11
CA ILE A 26 12.01 -8.51 -5.91
C ILE A 26 11.89 -7.22 -5.11
N SER A 27 10.69 -6.87 -4.66
CA SER A 27 10.45 -5.66 -3.87
C SER A 27 10.67 -5.93 -2.38
N LEU A 28 11.93 -6.01 -1.97
CA LEU A 28 12.37 -6.08 -0.58
C LEU A 28 13.09 -4.78 -0.18
N SER A 29 13.74 -4.78 0.97
CA SER A 29 14.38 -3.60 1.56
C SER A 29 15.37 -2.89 0.65
N GLY A 30 16.13 -3.64 -0.15
CA GLY A 30 17.13 -3.07 -1.07
C GLY A 30 16.48 -2.12 -2.08
N LEU A 31 15.48 -2.60 -2.83
CA LEU A 31 14.81 -1.80 -3.83
C LEU A 31 13.95 -0.71 -3.20
N ALA A 32 13.11 -1.07 -2.22
CA ALA A 32 12.21 -0.11 -1.57
C ALA A 32 13.00 1.01 -0.85
N GLY A 33 14.07 0.63 -0.14
CA GLY A 33 14.95 1.58 0.54
C GLY A 33 15.65 2.53 -0.43
N ALA A 34 16.16 2.02 -1.56
CA ALA A 34 16.80 2.85 -2.59
C ALA A 34 15.83 3.86 -3.21
N VAL A 35 14.61 3.43 -3.58
CA VAL A 35 13.58 4.33 -4.11
C VAL A 35 13.20 5.42 -3.10
N ALA A 36 13.02 5.05 -1.85
CA ALA A 36 12.67 6.01 -0.80
C ALA A 36 13.81 6.97 -0.47
N LYS A 37 15.07 6.52 -0.52
CA LYS A 37 16.27 7.35 -0.37
C LYS A 37 16.34 8.45 -1.42
N GLU A 38 15.99 8.13 -2.66
CA GLU A 38 15.92 9.11 -3.75
C GLU A 38 14.70 10.05 -3.65
N GLY A 39 13.82 9.84 -2.70
CA GLY A 39 12.68 10.72 -2.40
C GLY A 39 11.37 10.29 -3.03
N GLY A 40 11.30 9.10 -3.61
CA GLY A 40 10.05 8.45 -3.99
C GLY A 40 9.38 7.71 -2.81
N VAL A 41 8.36 6.92 -3.10
CA VAL A 41 7.77 5.98 -2.15
C VAL A 41 8.27 4.58 -2.49
N GLY A 42 9.10 4.00 -1.62
CA GLY A 42 9.55 2.62 -1.75
C GLY A 42 8.49 1.67 -1.21
N VAL A 43 8.19 0.59 -1.96
CA VAL A 43 7.13 -0.35 -1.57
C VAL A 43 7.64 -1.77 -1.50
N ILE A 44 7.51 -2.40 -0.34
CA ILE A 44 7.85 -3.80 -0.11
C ILE A 44 6.64 -4.67 -0.47
N SER A 45 6.88 -5.82 -1.10
CA SER A 45 5.84 -6.81 -1.36
C SER A 45 5.70 -7.78 -0.19
N ALA A 46 4.47 -7.92 0.32
CA ALA A 46 4.15 -8.92 1.34
C ALA A 46 3.94 -10.34 0.77
N ALA A 47 4.15 -10.53 -0.53
CA ALA A 47 4.06 -11.85 -1.16
C ALA A 47 5.31 -12.68 -0.84
N GLN A 48 5.21 -13.55 0.14
CA GLN A 48 6.24 -14.49 0.59
C GLN A 48 7.62 -13.82 0.84
N PRO A 49 7.72 -12.79 1.66
CA PRO A 49 9.01 -12.14 1.92
C PRO A 49 10.02 -13.04 2.63
N GLY A 50 9.52 -14.10 3.31
CA GLY A 50 10.33 -15.09 4.02
C GLY A 50 10.79 -16.28 3.20
N PHE A 51 10.66 -16.24 1.86
CA PHE A 51 10.94 -17.39 0.99
C PHE A 51 12.36 -17.97 1.11
N ASN A 52 13.32 -17.18 1.58
CA ASN A 52 14.70 -17.59 1.83
C ASN A 52 14.98 -17.94 3.30
N GLU A 53 13.97 -17.92 4.19
CA GLU A 53 14.15 -18.33 5.57
C GLU A 53 14.39 -19.84 5.64
N PRO A 54 15.31 -20.32 6.50
CA PRO A 54 15.62 -21.76 6.59
C PRO A 54 14.43 -22.64 6.91
N ASP A 55 13.49 -22.11 7.71
CA ASP A 55 12.27 -22.79 8.17
C ASP A 55 11.02 -22.44 7.35
N PHE A 56 11.19 -21.84 6.16
CA PHE A 56 10.05 -21.34 5.37
C PHE A 56 9.04 -22.43 5.02
N ARG A 57 9.49 -23.64 4.76
CA ARG A 57 8.60 -24.77 4.37
C ARG A 57 7.76 -25.26 5.53
N GLU A 58 8.33 -25.31 6.73
CA GLU A 58 7.71 -25.81 7.95
C GLU A 58 6.87 -24.74 8.64
N ASN A 59 7.36 -23.49 8.65
CA ASN A 59 6.79 -22.36 9.39
C ASN A 59 6.56 -21.14 8.48
N THR A 60 5.90 -21.35 7.34
CA THR A 60 5.74 -20.32 6.28
C THR A 60 5.21 -18.99 6.81
N GLN A 61 4.24 -19.02 7.73
CA GLN A 61 3.65 -17.80 8.26
C GLN A 61 4.64 -17.03 9.12
N GLU A 62 5.25 -17.68 10.08
CA GLU A 62 6.21 -17.09 11.01
C GLU A 62 7.43 -16.56 10.26
N ALA A 63 7.93 -17.33 9.30
CA ALA A 63 9.03 -16.93 8.42
C ALA A 63 8.70 -15.64 7.64
N ASN A 64 7.49 -15.57 7.09
CA ASN A 64 7.03 -14.37 6.38
C ASN A 64 6.89 -13.15 7.31
N MET A 65 6.34 -13.32 8.52
CA MET A 65 6.19 -12.20 9.47
C MET A 65 7.55 -11.68 9.94
N ARG A 66 8.48 -12.59 10.29
CA ARG A 66 9.86 -12.21 10.68
C ARG A 66 10.57 -11.46 9.56
N ALA A 67 10.50 -12.01 8.34
CA ALA A 67 11.15 -11.42 7.18
C ALA A 67 10.53 -10.06 6.83
N LEU A 68 9.19 -9.94 6.79
CA LEU A 68 8.53 -8.68 6.49
C LEU A 68 8.93 -7.58 7.48
N GLY A 69 8.89 -7.86 8.77
CA GLY A 69 9.31 -6.89 9.79
C GLY A 69 10.76 -6.47 9.63
N ARG A 70 11.67 -7.43 9.37
CA ARG A 70 13.08 -7.15 9.11
C ARG A 70 13.26 -6.28 7.85
N GLU A 71 12.56 -6.60 6.76
CA GLU A 71 12.66 -5.86 5.50
C GLU A 71 12.13 -4.42 5.65
N ILE A 72 11.07 -4.19 6.39
CA ILE A 72 10.55 -2.84 6.67
C ILE A 72 11.61 -2.01 7.41
N ARG A 73 12.14 -2.52 8.55
CA ARG A 73 13.16 -1.80 9.32
C ARG A 73 14.41 -1.51 8.49
N LYS A 74 14.91 -2.51 7.76
CA LYS A 74 16.07 -2.35 6.88
C LYS A 74 15.84 -1.33 5.75
N ALA A 75 14.64 -1.28 5.16
CA ALA A 75 14.29 -0.27 4.17
C ALA A 75 14.29 1.15 4.76
N LYS A 76 13.79 1.30 6.00
CA LYS A 76 13.86 2.56 6.75
C LYS A 76 15.29 3.02 7.00
N GLU A 77 16.18 2.11 7.38
CA GLU A 77 17.61 2.38 7.55
C GLU A 77 18.26 2.83 6.23
N ILE A 78 18.08 2.06 5.16
CA ILE A 78 18.65 2.36 3.82
C ILE A 78 18.18 3.74 3.33
N SER A 79 16.91 4.05 3.54
CA SER A 79 16.30 5.30 3.05
C SER A 79 16.53 6.51 3.95
N ASN A 80 17.18 6.34 5.10
CA ASN A 80 17.29 7.37 6.14
C ASN A 80 15.91 7.93 6.52
N ASN A 81 15.00 7.02 6.89
CA ASN A 81 13.59 7.30 7.21
C ASN A 81 12.76 7.90 6.05
N GLY A 82 13.10 7.58 4.81
CA GLY A 82 12.24 7.85 3.65
C GLY A 82 10.88 7.13 3.75
N VAL A 83 9.96 7.45 2.84
CA VAL A 83 8.59 6.89 2.85
C VAL A 83 8.60 5.43 2.37
N ILE A 84 8.28 4.51 3.27
CA ILE A 84 8.21 3.07 3.01
C ILE A 84 6.78 2.56 3.13
N GLY A 85 6.30 1.99 2.04
CA GLY A 85 5.01 1.31 1.98
C GLY A 85 5.14 -0.21 1.91
N VAL A 86 4.02 -0.88 2.14
CA VAL A 86 3.89 -2.33 1.95
C VAL A 86 2.68 -2.63 1.07
N ASN A 87 2.88 -3.41 0.02
CA ASN A 87 1.79 -3.92 -0.81
C ASN A 87 1.33 -5.27 -0.27
N ILE A 88 0.03 -5.37 0.08
CA ILE A 88 -0.57 -6.57 0.67
C ILE A 88 -1.78 -6.99 -0.17
N MET A 89 -1.78 -8.21 -0.68
CA MET A 89 -2.95 -8.77 -1.37
C MET A 89 -4.04 -9.13 -0.35
N CYS A 90 -5.29 -8.69 -0.58
CA CYS A 90 -6.44 -9.03 0.27
C CYS A 90 -6.68 -10.54 0.36
N ALA A 91 -6.33 -11.29 -0.68
CA ALA A 91 -6.49 -12.72 -0.76
C ALA A 91 -5.45 -13.53 0.03
N LEU A 92 -4.45 -12.86 0.62
CA LEU A 92 -3.46 -13.56 1.44
C LEU A 92 -4.14 -14.16 2.69
N ARG A 93 -3.81 -15.42 2.95
CA ARG A 93 -4.06 -16.04 4.25
C ARG A 93 -3.37 -15.17 5.32
N HIS A 94 -3.99 -14.94 6.44
CA HIS A 94 -3.42 -14.11 7.53
C HIS A 94 -3.25 -12.61 7.16
N TYR A 95 -4.13 -12.08 6.33
CA TYR A 95 -4.11 -10.66 5.93
C TYR A 95 -4.01 -9.68 7.12
N LYS A 96 -4.73 -9.98 8.21
CA LYS A 96 -4.74 -9.15 9.43
C LYS A 96 -3.36 -9.10 10.10
N GLU A 97 -2.69 -10.23 10.16
CA GLU A 97 -1.36 -10.37 10.74
C GLU A 97 -0.31 -9.60 9.93
N TYR A 98 -0.42 -9.62 8.59
CA TYR A 98 0.43 -8.79 7.73
C TYR A 98 0.23 -7.30 7.98
N VAL A 99 -1.02 -6.84 8.10
CA VAL A 99 -1.31 -5.43 8.43
C VAL A 99 -0.72 -5.05 9.79
N ARG A 100 -0.91 -5.89 10.81
CA ARG A 100 -0.35 -5.68 12.15
C ARG A 100 1.18 -5.61 12.11
N CYS A 101 1.82 -6.56 11.45
CA CYS A 101 3.27 -6.57 11.26
C CYS A 101 3.79 -5.27 10.63
N CYS A 102 3.09 -4.72 9.63
CA CYS A 102 3.45 -3.44 9.03
C CYS A 102 3.39 -2.29 10.04
N ILE A 103 2.35 -2.22 10.84
CA ILE A 103 2.18 -1.18 11.88
C ILE A 103 3.29 -1.27 12.93
N GLU A 104 3.52 -2.47 13.46
CA GLU A 104 4.50 -2.73 14.52
C GLU A 104 5.94 -2.47 14.08
N ASN A 105 6.25 -2.61 12.79
CA ASN A 105 7.59 -2.42 12.25
C ASN A 105 7.80 -1.07 11.56
N GLY A 106 6.83 -0.14 11.68
CA GLY A 106 7.01 1.25 11.28
C GLY A 106 6.90 1.51 9.78
N ALA A 107 6.10 0.73 9.05
CA ALA A 107 5.71 1.10 7.69
C ALA A 107 4.89 2.40 7.71
N ASP A 108 5.08 3.26 6.70
CA ASP A 108 4.36 4.53 6.60
C ASP A 108 3.00 4.39 5.94
N LEU A 109 2.88 3.42 5.02
CA LEU A 109 1.63 3.20 4.29
C LEU A 109 1.42 1.74 3.88
N ILE A 110 0.15 1.37 3.70
CA ILE A 110 -0.28 0.08 3.16
C ILE A 110 -1.05 0.31 1.87
N ILE A 111 -0.67 -0.41 0.82
CA ILE A 111 -1.39 -0.47 -0.46
C ILE A 111 -1.99 -1.87 -0.58
N SER A 112 -3.31 -1.98 -0.71
CA SER A 112 -3.98 -3.28 -0.70
C SER A 112 -4.87 -3.49 -1.91
N GLY A 113 -4.68 -4.64 -2.56
CA GLY A 113 -5.39 -5.04 -3.78
C GLY A 113 -5.60 -6.55 -3.85
N ALA A 114 -5.78 -7.07 -5.07
CA ALA A 114 -6.18 -8.46 -5.30
C ALA A 114 -7.44 -8.85 -4.51
N GLY A 115 -8.45 -8.00 -4.61
CA GLY A 115 -9.72 -8.02 -3.89
C GLY A 115 -10.06 -6.66 -3.29
N LEU A 116 -11.20 -6.58 -2.60
CA LEU A 116 -11.63 -5.36 -1.93
C LEU A 116 -11.19 -5.37 -0.46
N PRO A 117 -10.31 -4.46 -0.01
CA PRO A 117 -9.79 -4.43 1.35
C PRO A 117 -10.82 -3.86 2.36
N THR A 118 -11.95 -4.53 2.49
CA THR A 118 -13.11 -4.05 3.25
C THR A 118 -12.82 -3.82 4.73
N LEU A 119 -11.88 -4.58 5.31
CA LEU A 119 -11.52 -4.51 6.74
C LEU A 119 -10.32 -3.59 7.01
N LEU A 120 -9.64 -3.09 5.97
CA LEU A 120 -8.40 -2.34 6.15
C LEU A 120 -8.53 -1.12 7.08
N PRO A 121 -9.59 -0.30 7.01
CA PRO A 121 -9.76 0.81 7.94
C PRO A 121 -9.85 0.40 9.41
N GLU A 122 -10.51 -0.72 9.69
CA GLU A 122 -10.61 -1.28 11.05
C GLU A 122 -9.22 -1.71 11.57
N LEU A 123 -8.44 -2.37 10.71
CA LEU A 123 -7.14 -2.91 11.08
C LEU A 123 -6.08 -1.83 11.34
N VAL A 124 -6.20 -0.67 10.69
CA VAL A 124 -5.27 0.46 10.86
C VAL A 124 -5.75 1.51 11.84
N GLN A 125 -6.94 1.32 12.41
CA GLN A 125 -7.53 2.26 13.38
C GLN A 125 -6.59 2.50 14.57
N GLY A 126 -6.42 3.76 14.96
CA GLY A 126 -5.53 4.15 16.05
C GLY A 126 -4.05 4.21 15.69
N SER A 127 -3.65 3.77 14.49
CA SER A 127 -2.28 3.90 13.99
C SER A 127 -2.08 5.19 13.18
N LYS A 128 -0.83 5.54 12.90
CA LYS A 128 -0.46 6.66 12.03
C LYS A 128 -0.29 6.25 10.56
N ILE A 129 -0.39 4.96 10.27
CA ILE A 129 -0.13 4.40 8.95
C ILE A 129 -1.17 4.90 7.94
N LYS A 130 -0.72 5.25 6.74
CA LYS A 130 -1.60 5.63 5.63
C LYS A 130 -2.03 4.40 4.86
N PHE A 131 -3.19 4.45 4.21
CA PHE A 131 -3.66 3.30 3.46
C PHE A 131 -4.37 3.68 2.16
N ALA A 132 -4.25 2.80 1.18
CA ALA A 132 -4.92 2.92 -0.10
C ALA A 132 -5.41 1.57 -0.63
N PRO A 133 -6.58 1.52 -1.26
CA PRO A 133 -6.98 0.38 -2.05
C PRO A 133 -6.36 0.46 -3.45
N ILE A 134 -6.13 -0.69 -4.08
CA ILE A 134 -5.92 -0.80 -5.52
C ILE A 134 -7.27 -1.13 -6.16
N VAL A 135 -7.68 -0.34 -7.13
CA VAL A 135 -8.95 -0.52 -7.82
C VAL A 135 -8.78 -0.35 -9.32
N SER A 136 -9.57 -1.10 -10.08
CA SER A 136 -9.58 -1.05 -11.55
C SER A 136 -10.85 -0.42 -12.12
N SER A 137 -11.82 -0.04 -11.28
CA SER A 137 -13.07 0.54 -11.73
C SER A 137 -13.64 1.55 -10.74
N LEU A 138 -14.43 2.48 -11.30
CA LEU A 138 -15.21 3.44 -10.54
C LEU A 138 -16.17 2.75 -9.56
N LYS A 139 -16.81 1.67 -10.01
CA LYS A 139 -17.76 0.92 -9.18
C LYS A 139 -17.08 0.34 -7.94
N ALA A 140 -15.88 -0.19 -8.08
CA ALA A 140 -15.12 -0.77 -6.96
C ALA A 140 -14.83 0.27 -5.87
N ILE A 141 -14.34 1.47 -6.25
CA ILE A 141 -14.05 2.52 -5.27
C ILE A 141 -15.31 3.09 -4.63
N GLN A 142 -16.41 3.23 -5.39
CA GLN A 142 -17.69 3.68 -4.84
C GLN A 142 -18.24 2.71 -3.78
N VAL A 143 -18.15 1.39 -4.05
CA VAL A 143 -18.57 0.34 -3.10
C VAL A 143 -17.73 0.40 -1.83
N LEU A 144 -16.39 0.47 -1.97
CA LEU A 144 -15.49 0.57 -0.82
C LEU A 144 -15.76 1.82 0.01
N PHE A 145 -15.83 2.98 -0.61
CA PHE A 145 -16.02 4.24 0.12
C PHE A 145 -17.38 4.31 0.81
N LYS A 146 -18.45 3.80 0.16
CA LYS A 146 -19.77 3.69 0.80
C LYS A 146 -19.71 2.78 2.03
N LEU A 147 -19.03 1.63 1.93
CA LEU A 147 -18.87 0.70 3.04
C LEU A 147 -18.05 1.34 4.18
N TRP A 148 -16.88 1.91 3.86
CA TRP A 148 -15.97 2.47 4.84
C TRP A 148 -16.55 3.69 5.55
N THR A 149 -17.23 4.58 4.82
CA THR A 149 -17.92 5.74 5.44
C THR A 149 -19.02 5.29 6.38
N ARG A 150 -19.82 4.29 5.98
CA ARG A 150 -20.93 3.80 6.83
C ARG A 150 -20.46 3.06 8.08
N ARG A 151 -19.41 2.24 7.94
CA ARG A 151 -18.98 1.33 9.01
C ARG A 151 -17.87 1.90 9.89
N TYR A 152 -16.97 2.67 9.30
CA TYR A 152 -15.74 3.13 9.98
C TYR A 152 -15.59 4.66 9.99
N HIS A 153 -16.55 5.40 9.43
CA HIS A 153 -16.53 6.88 9.33
C HIS A 153 -15.22 7.43 8.73
N THR A 154 -14.64 6.72 7.78
CA THR A 154 -13.38 7.07 7.14
C THR A 154 -13.36 6.72 5.65
N VAL A 155 -12.35 7.24 4.96
CA VAL A 155 -11.97 6.86 3.59
C VAL A 155 -10.46 6.74 3.52
N SER A 156 -9.92 6.15 2.44
CA SER A 156 -8.46 6.04 2.27
C SER A 156 -7.78 7.39 2.07
N ASP A 157 -6.48 7.44 2.38
CA ASP A 157 -5.65 8.63 2.16
C ASP A 157 -5.42 8.92 0.68
N PHE A 158 -5.34 7.88 -0.14
CA PHE A 158 -5.24 7.94 -1.60
C PHE A 158 -5.81 6.66 -2.23
N VAL A 159 -5.78 6.55 -3.54
CA VAL A 159 -6.25 5.39 -4.30
C VAL A 159 -5.24 5.06 -5.38
N VAL A 160 -4.88 3.79 -5.50
CA VAL A 160 -4.11 3.28 -6.63
C VAL A 160 -5.08 2.78 -7.71
N ILE A 161 -4.90 3.28 -8.92
CA ILE A 161 -5.73 2.90 -10.06
C ILE A 161 -4.91 2.02 -10.99
N GLU A 162 -5.32 0.77 -11.14
CA GLU A 162 -4.75 -0.12 -12.12
C GLU A 162 -5.43 0.05 -13.49
N GLY A 163 -4.63 0.33 -14.50
CA GLY A 163 -5.09 0.36 -15.88
C GLY A 163 -5.16 -1.05 -16.50
N PRO A 164 -5.76 -1.19 -17.68
CA PRO A 164 -5.93 -2.49 -18.35
C PRO A 164 -4.60 -3.16 -18.75
N MET A 165 -3.52 -2.41 -18.78
CA MET A 165 -2.18 -2.91 -19.09
C MET A 165 -1.33 -3.17 -17.84
N ALA A 166 -1.90 -3.04 -16.64
CA ALA A 166 -1.18 -3.21 -15.39
C ALA A 166 -1.28 -4.67 -14.91
N GLY A 167 -0.31 -5.47 -15.20
CA GLY A 167 -0.11 -6.81 -14.62
C GLY A 167 -1.20 -7.83 -14.96
N VAL A 168 -1.59 -8.63 -13.98
CA VAL A 168 -2.45 -9.81 -14.14
C VAL A 168 -3.95 -9.47 -14.12
N ILE A 169 -4.33 -8.24 -13.75
CA ILE A 169 -5.73 -7.85 -13.57
C ILE A 169 -6.16 -6.97 -14.75
N TRP A 170 -7.11 -7.46 -15.55
CA TRP A 170 -7.76 -6.69 -16.59
C TRP A 170 -8.60 -5.56 -15.99
N ALA A 171 -8.25 -4.32 -16.28
CA ALA A 171 -9.01 -3.15 -15.88
C ALA A 171 -9.44 -2.34 -17.09
N SER A 172 -10.71 -2.00 -17.18
CA SER A 172 -11.21 -1.07 -18.19
C SER A 172 -11.23 0.36 -17.64
N LEU A 173 -10.46 1.25 -18.27
CA LEU A 173 -10.51 2.69 -17.98
C LEU A 173 -11.72 3.32 -18.70
N GLN A 174 -12.73 3.71 -17.93
CA GLN A 174 -13.80 4.55 -18.47
C GLN A 174 -13.47 6.04 -18.27
N LYS A 175 -13.73 6.87 -19.29
CA LYS A 175 -13.52 8.35 -19.28
C LYS A 175 -14.13 9.07 -18.05
N LYS A 176 -15.14 8.48 -17.40
CA LYS A 176 -15.80 9.02 -16.19
C LYS A 176 -14.92 8.99 -14.92
N PHE A 177 -13.81 8.27 -14.93
CA PHE A 177 -12.95 8.07 -13.77
C PHE A 177 -12.22 9.36 -13.35
N LYS A 178 -11.72 10.15 -14.32
CA LYS A 178 -11.01 11.42 -14.04
C LYS A 178 -11.89 12.46 -13.32
N ALA A 179 -13.14 12.58 -13.72
CA ALA A 179 -14.07 13.56 -13.15
C ALA A 179 -14.48 13.23 -11.71
N MET A 180 -14.49 11.94 -11.35
CA MET A 180 -14.89 11.49 -10.02
C MET A 180 -13.76 11.60 -8.99
N ILE A 181 -12.53 11.27 -9.36
CA ILE A 181 -11.38 11.47 -8.47
C ILE A 181 -11.28 12.94 -8.08
N PHE A 182 -11.44 13.84 -9.04
CA PHE A 182 -11.49 15.28 -8.79
C PHE A 182 -12.61 15.65 -7.80
N ARG A 183 -13.82 15.09 -7.93
CA ARG A 183 -14.93 15.33 -6.99
C ARG A 183 -14.69 14.79 -5.58
N ILE A 184 -14.04 13.62 -5.45
CA ILE A 184 -13.74 13.02 -4.15
C ILE A 184 -12.64 13.81 -3.43
N MET A 185 -11.61 14.24 -4.17
CA MET A 185 -10.54 15.07 -3.62
C MET A 185 -11.04 16.44 -3.18
N MET A 186 -11.95 17.07 -3.93
CA MET A 186 -12.51 18.40 -3.59
C MET A 186 -13.47 18.35 -2.40
N ARG A 187 -14.12 17.22 -2.10
CA ARG A 187 -14.95 17.08 -0.88
C ARG A 187 -14.14 16.95 0.41
N LYS A 188 -12.86 16.56 0.36
CA LYS A 188 -11.97 16.53 1.54
C LYS A 188 -11.42 17.91 1.94
N SER A 189 -11.50 18.91 1.06
CA SER A 189 -11.02 20.28 1.34
C SER A 189 -12.09 21.22 1.93
N SER A 190 -13.28 20.70 2.22
CA SER A 190 -14.43 21.48 2.74
C SER A 190 -15.00 20.90 4.04
N VAL A 191 -14.19 20.18 4.84
CA VAL A 191 -14.53 19.76 6.21
C VAL A 191 -13.41 20.14 7.15
#